data_150f798ae2e438108ec274e2da53a29a
#
_entry.id   150f798ae2e438108ec274e2da53a29a
#
_cell.length_a   1.000
_cell.length_b   1.000
_cell.length_c   1.000
_cell.angle_alpha   90.00
_cell.angle_beta   90.00
_cell.angle_gamma   90.00
#
_symmetry.space_group_name_H-M   'P 1'
#
loop_
_entity.id
_entity.type
_entity.pdbx_description
1 polymer ?
#
loop_
_entity_poly.entity_id
_entity_poly.type
_entity_poly.pdbx_seq_one_letter_code
_entity_poly.pdbx_strand_id
1 'polypeptide(L)'
;MNTSNKTMSLRVIFSAFVLTFTLNACAQNVPSTVAKPAGTAAIQPDAEAWETDLSKAIALSYETKKPIMLFFTGSDWCGWCIRLQNEVFRTETFTKWANENVILVELDYPRKKEQPQTIKDQNKQLQQMFAVQGYPTCHFVMPTPTDDGRINLASIGQNGYMAGGPDAWIAKVTEFLPKK
;
A
#
# COMPACT_ATOMS: atom_id res chain seq x y z
N MET A 1 -12.92 -15.17 -61.33
CA MET A 1 -13.66 -14.13 -62.03
C MET A 1 -13.74 -12.95 -61.11
N ASN A 2 -12.89 -12.08 -61.41
CA ASN A 2 -13.01 -10.65 -61.78
C ASN A 2 -13.30 -9.77 -60.57
N THR A 3 -12.29 -9.19 -59.96
CA THR A 3 -11.62 -7.89 -60.22
C THR A 3 -12.53 -6.68 -60.05
N SER A 4 -12.24 -5.80 -59.15
CA SER A 4 -11.95 -4.41 -59.55
C SER A 4 -11.41 -3.60 -58.36
N ASN A 5 -10.13 -3.29 -58.42
CA ASN A 5 -9.47 -2.21 -57.72
C ASN A 5 -10.04 -0.85 -58.19
N LYS A 6 -10.41 0.01 -57.27
CA LYS A 6 -10.68 1.42 -57.57
C LYS A 6 -9.83 2.28 -56.61
N THR A 7 -8.65 2.61 -57.08
CA THR A 7 -7.78 3.64 -56.53
C THR A 7 -8.39 5.00 -56.72
N MET A 8 -8.73 5.70 -55.65
CA MET A 8 -9.18 7.07 -55.69
C MET A 8 -8.08 7.99 -55.18
N SER A 9 -7.42 8.63 -56.14
CA SER A 9 -6.36 9.62 -55.92
C SER A 9 -6.98 10.93 -55.41
N LEU A 10 -6.69 11.30 -54.16
CA LEU A 10 -7.11 12.59 -53.59
C LEU A 10 -5.92 13.55 -53.63
N ARG A 11 -6.03 14.54 -54.54
CA ARG A 11 -5.07 15.65 -54.69
C ARG A 11 -5.21 16.58 -53.51
N VAL A 12 -4.17 16.69 -52.69
CA VAL A 12 -4.04 17.66 -51.61
C VAL A 12 -3.54 18.99 -52.20
N ILE A 13 -4.37 20.00 -52.06
CA ILE A 13 -4.04 21.39 -52.40
C ILE A 13 -3.38 22.01 -51.19
N PHE A 14 -2.09 22.33 -51.32
CA PHE A 14 -1.36 23.14 -50.34
C PHE A 14 -1.78 24.61 -50.46
N SER A 15 -2.45 25.13 -49.44
CA SER A 15 -2.65 26.57 -49.28
C SER A 15 -1.70 27.05 -48.19
N ALA A 16 -0.67 27.78 -48.59
CA ALA A 16 0.28 28.41 -47.71
C ALA A 16 -0.35 29.63 -47.05
N PHE A 17 -0.60 29.56 -45.75
CA PHE A 17 -0.99 30.72 -44.96
C PHE A 17 0.22 31.12 -44.10
N VAL A 18 0.90 32.18 -44.55
CA VAL A 18 1.99 32.82 -43.83
C VAL A 18 1.37 33.69 -42.73
N LEU A 19 1.44 33.28 -41.51
CA LEU A 19 1.07 34.11 -40.32
C LEU A 19 2.35 34.55 -39.63
N THR A 20 2.65 35.84 -39.81
CA THR A 20 3.75 36.52 -39.09
C THR A 20 3.38 36.70 -37.63
N PHE A 21 3.99 35.94 -36.74
CA PHE A 21 3.87 36.13 -35.30
C PHE A 21 5.01 37.02 -34.78
N THR A 22 4.66 38.22 -34.34
CA THR A 22 5.57 39.16 -33.66
C THR A 22 5.90 38.61 -32.27
N LEU A 23 7.19 38.37 -32.00
CA LEU A 23 7.69 38.06 -30.69
C LEU A 23 7.58 39.28 -29.77
N ASN A 24 6.73 39.17 -28.76
CA ASN A 24 6.73 40.07 -27.64
C ASN A 24 7.50 39.37 -26.48
N ALA A 25 8.74 39.72 -26.33
CA ALA A 25 9.59 39.23 -25.25
C ALA A 25 9.23 39.96 -23.93
N CYS A 26 8.38 39.37 -23.12
CA CYS A 26 8.21 39.76 -21.72
C CYS A 26 9.12 38.88 -20.86
N ALA A 27 10.29 39.40 -20.51
CA ALA A 27 11.19 38.79 -19.54
C ALA A 27 10.53 38.87 -18.14
N GLN A 28 9.94 37.79 -17.68
CA GLN A 28 9.55 37.65 -16.29
C GLN A 28 10.71 37.03 -15.51
N ASN A 29 11.31 37.89 -14.72
CA ASN A 29 12.35 37.56 -13.74
C ASN A 29 11.70 36.77 -12.61
N VAL A 30 11.80 35.42 -12.61
CA VAL A 30 11.36 34.57 -11.51
C VAL A 30 12.54 34.41 -10.56
N PRO A 31 12.48 34.89 -9.32
CA PRO A 31 13.54 34.60 -8.36
C PRO A 31 13.52 33.10 -8.02
N SER A 32 14.58 32.40 -8.38
CA SER A 32 14.85 31.03 -7.94
C SER A 32 15.13 31.02 -6.43
N THR A 33 14.11 30.92 -5.63
CA THR A 33 14.25 30.52 -4.23
C THR A 33 14.42 28.99 -4.23
N VAL A 34 15.68 28.57 -4.17
CA VAL A 34 16.05 27.19 -3.82
C VAL A 34 15.60 26.97 -2.40
N ALA A 35 14.43 26.38 -2.22
CA ALA A 35 13.98 25.91 -0.92
C ALA A 35 14.92 24.78 -0.48
N LYS A 36 15.74 25.07 0.55
CA LYS A 36 16.47 24.10 1.36
C LYS A 36 15.49 22.99 1.76
N PRO A 37 15.84 21.69 1.61
CA PRO A 37 14.99 20.62 2.10
C PRO A 37 14.84 20.80 3.62
N ALA A 38 13.67 21.23 4.02
CA ALA A 38 13.29 21.35 5.42
C ALA A 38 13.24 19.94 6.03
N GLY A 39 13.77 19.90 7.21
CA GLY A 39 13.94 18.84 8.13
C GLY A 39 12.94 17.70 8.11
N THR A 40 13.45 16.56 8.49
CA THR A 40 12.77 15.36 8.96
C THR A 40 11.39 15.72 9.53
N ALA A 41 10.35 15.58 8.71
CA ALA A 41 8.99 15.66 9.19
C ALA A 41 8.82 14.55 10.21
N ALA A 42 8.53 14.93 11.45
CA ALA A 42 8.11 13.99 12.47
C ALA A 42 6.94 13.19 11.90
N ILE A 43 7.13 11.89 11.77
CA ILE A 43 6.13 10.96 11.25
C ILE A 43 4.99 10.99 12.24
N GLN A 44 3.89 11.61 11.85
CA GLN A 44 2.62 11.49 12.56
C GLN A 44 2.16 10.03 12.46
N PRO A 45 1.53 9.44 13.48
CA PRO A 45 0.97 8.10 13.40
C PRO A 45 -0.33 8.14 12.61
N ASP A 46 -0.23 8.44 11.32
CA ASP A 46 -1.37 8.65 10.45
C ASP A 46 -1.82 7.35 9.79
N ALA A 47 -3.10 7.31 9.45
CA ALA A 47 -3.75 6.23 8.72
C ALA A 47 -3.07 5.89 7.37
N GLU A 48 -2.14 6.74 6.90
CA GLU A 48 -1.36 6.55 5.67
C GLU A 48 -0.24 5.49 5.78
N ALA A 49 0.12 5.08 7.00
CA ALA A 49 1.14 4.03 7.17
C ALA A 49 0.63 2.62 6.91
N TRP A 50 -0.70 2.43 6.83
CA TRP A 50 -1.33 1.13 6.61
C TRP A 50 -1.79 1.00 5.16
N GLU A 51 -1.22 0.01 4.44
CA GLU A 51 -1.72 -0.37 3.14
C GLU A 51 -3.03 -1.15 3.27
N THR A 52 -3.89 -1.04 2.27
CA THR A 52 -5.08 -1.89 2.13
C THR A 52 -4.98 -2.82 0.93
N ASP A 53 -4.05 -2.53 0.02
CA ASP A 53 -3.76 -3.31 -1.19
C ASP A 53 -2.53 -4.18 -0.94
N LEU A 54 -2.75 -5.50 -0.91
CA LEU A 54 -1.68 -6.47 -0.70
C LEU A 54 -0.61 -6.41 -1.80
N SER A 55 -0.98 -6.11 -3.05
CA SER A 55 -0.03 -6.06 -4.16
C SER A 55 1.01 -4.97 -3.95
N LYS A 56 0.59 -3.80 -3.43
CA LYS A 56 1.51 -2.72 -3.05
C LYS A 56 2.43 -3.13 -1.90
N ALA A 57 1.86 -3.77 -0.88
CA ALA A 57 2.63 -4.25 0.26
C ALA A 57 3.69 -5.29 -0.15
N ILE A 58 3.36 -6.19 -1.08
CA ILE A 58 4.30 -7.16 -1.64
C ILE A 58 5.44 -6.46 -2.38
N ALA A 59 5.15 -5.46 -3.21
CA ALA A 59 6.17 -4.68 -3.90
C ALA A 59 7.13 -3.99 -2.91
N LEU A 60 6.58 -3.33 -1.88
CA LEU A 60 7.35 -2.72 -0.80
C LEU A 60 8.20 -3.73 -0.02
N SER A 61 7.63 -4.93 0.24
CA SER A 61 8.36 -6.01 0.91
C SER A 61 9.56 -6.49 0.09
N TYR A 62 9.43 -6.63 -1.23
CA TYR A 62 10.54 -6.98 -2.11
C TYR A 62 11.62 -5.91 -2.17
N GLU A 63 11.23 -4.64 -2.16
CA GLU A 63 12.16 -3.51 -2.18
C GLU A 63 12.92 -3.39 -0.85
N THR A 64 12.19 -3.42 0.27
CA THR A 64 12.74 -3.15 1.60
C THR A 64 13.27 -4.38 2.33
N LYS A 65 12.96 -5.58 1.84
CA LYS A 65 13.24 -6.89 2.50
C LYS A 65 12.57 -7.05 3.86
N LYS A 66 11.52 -6.28 4.13
CA LYS A 66 10.74 -6.37 5.36
C LYS A 66 9.58 -7.37 5.20
N PRO A 67 9.25 -8.15 6.23
CA PRO A 67 8.03 -8.94 6.26
C PRO A 67 6.78 -8.03 6.27
N ILE A 68 5.67 -8.58 5.83
CA ILE A 68 4.37 -7.91 5.87
C ILE A 68 3.62 -8.37 7.13
N MET A 69 3.07 -7.43 7.88
CA MET A 69 2.11 -7.68 8.94
C MET A 69 0.70 -7.50 8.41
N LEU A 70 -0.06 -8.59 8.31
CA LEU A 70 -1.46 -8.63 7.89
C LEU A 70 -2.35 -8.53 9.12
N PHE A 71 -3.02 -7.40 9.32
CA PHE A 71 -3.93 -7.18 10.44
C PHE A 71 -5.38 -7.42 10.03
N PHE A 72 -5.92 -8.56 10.42
CA PHE A 72 -7.32 -8.92 10.23
C PHE A 72 -8.16 -8.28 11.33
N THR A 73 -9.08 -7.38 10.95
CA THR A 73 -9.81 -6.52 11.87
C THR A 73 -11.27 -6.32 11.47
N GLY A 74 -12.08 -5.85 12.41
CA GLY A 74 -13.43 -5.35 12.20
C GLY A 74 -13.55 -3.95 12.78
N SER A 75 -13.14 -2.94 12.01
CA SER A 75 -12.89 -1.58 12.49
C SER A 75 -14.08 -0.90 13.16
N ASP A 76 -15.31 -1.28 12.79
CA ASP A 76 -16.55 -0.63 13.26
C ASP A 76 -17.40 -1.49 14.20
N TRP A 77 -16.95 -2.71 14.55
CA TRP A 77 -17.72 -3.62 15.40
C TRP A 77 -16.88 -4.47 16.37
N CYS A 78 -15.57 -4.68 16.09
CA CYS A 78 -14.74 -5.56 16.91
C CYS A 78 -14.10 -4.80 18.08
N GLY A 79 -14.65 -4.92 19.27
CA GLY A 79 -14.14 -4.21 20.46
C GLY A 79 -12.69 -4.52 20.80
N TRP A 80 -12.26 -5.79 20.67
CA TRP A 80 -10.86 -6.17 20.90
C TRP A 80 -9.90 -5.62 19.83
N CYS A 81 -10.39 -5.45 18.59
CA CYS A 81 -9.58 -4.82 17.52
C CYS A 81 -9.35 -3.35 17.82
N ILE A 82 -10.42 -2.63 18.21
CA ILE A 82 -10.35 -1.21 18.59
C ILE A 82 -9.41 -1.05 19.78
N ARG A 83 -9.49 -1.97 20.74
CA ARG A 83 -8.61 -1.97 21.92
C ARG A 83 -7.14 -2.16 21.54
N LEU A 84 -6.82 -3.14 20.68
CA LEU A 84 -5.47 -3.37 20.18
C LEU A 84 -4.91 -2.16 19.44
N GLN A 85 -5.73 -1.53 18.58
CA GLN A 85 -5.32 -0.31 17.90
C GLN A 85 -5.00 0.81 18.89
N ASN A 86 -5.85 1.04 19.89
CA ASN A 86 -5.67 2.14 20.84
C ASN A 86 -4.48 1.89 21.80
N GLU A 87 -4.32 0.66 22.29
CA GLU A 87 -3.30 0.33 23.29
C GLU A 87 -1.93 0.07 22.67
N VAL A 88 -1.86 -0.32 21.39
CA VAL A 88 -0.61 -0.71 20.73
C VAL A 88 -0.38 0.10 19.45
N PHE A 89 -1.22 -0.06 18.42
CA PHE A 89 -0.86 0.39 17.07
C PHE A 89 -0.84 1.90 16.87
N ARG A 90 -1.58 2.66 17.69
CA ARG A 90 -1.59 4.13 17.67
C ARG A 90 -0.53 4.76 18.57
N THR A 91 0.33 3.96 19.15
CA THR A 91 1.42 4.48 20.01
C THR A 91 2.65 4.81 19.16
N GLU A 92 3.39 5.83 19.59
CA GLU A 92 4.66 6.21 18.96
C GLU A 92 5.68 5.06 18.98
N THR A 93 5.72 4.29 20.10
CA THR A 93 6.56 3.10 20.25
C THR A 93 6.31 2.09 19.15
N PHE A 94 5.04 1.76 18.89
CA PHE A 94 4.68 0.84 17.81
C PHE A 94 5.00 1.42 16.43
N THR A 95 4.64 2.67 16.18
CA THR A 95 4.89 3.32 14.89
C THR A 95 6.37 3.32 14.52
N LYS A 96 7.23 3.67 15.47
CA LYS A 96 8.69 3.64 15.26
C LYS A 96 9.18 2.23 14.94
N TRP A 97 8.79 1.26 15.75
CA TRP A 97 9.17 -0.14 15.54
C TRP A 97 8.65 -0.67 14.18
N ALA A 98 7.40 -0.41 13.85
CA ALA A 98 6.79 -0.90 12.61
C ALA A 98 7.50 -0.34 11.38
N ASN A 99 7.78 0.96 11.35
CA ASN A 99 8.51 1.61 10.25
C ASN A 99 9.90 0.99 9.99
N GLU A 100 10.54 0.45 11.01
CA GLU A 100 11.85 -0.18 10.87
C GLU A 100 11.77 -1.66 10.48
N ASN A 101 10.69 -2.35 10.83
CA ASN A 101 10.67 -3.82 10.87
C ASN A 101 9.66 -4.48 9.95
N VAL A 102 8.54 -3.85 9.62
CA VAL A 102 7.44 -4.48 8.86
C VAL A 102 6.80 -3.53 7.85
N ILE A 103 6.06 -4.08 6.89
CA ILE A 103 5.08 -3.39 6.08
C ILE A 103 3.70 -3.67 6.68
N LEU A 104 2.92 -2.63 6.96
CA LEU A 104 1.61 -2.76 7.59
C LEU A 104 0.51 -2.88 6.55
N VAL A 105 -0.36 -3.90 6.69
CA VAL A 105 -1.55 -4.08 5.85
C VAL A 105 -2.77 -4.27 6.73
N GLU A 106 -3.77 -3.39 6.58
CA GLU A 106 -5.07 -3.52 7.23
C GLU A 106 -6.04 -4.29 6.35
N LEU A 107 -6.51 -5.42 6.84
CA LEU A 107 -7.55 -6.26 6.23
C LEU A 107 -8.83 -6.09 7.04
N ASP A 108 -9.58 -5.01 6.74
CA ASP A 108 -10.80 -4.67 7.46
C ASP A 108 -12.01 -5.44 6.90
N TYR A 109 -12.89 -5.88 7.81
CA TYR A 109 -14.17 -6.55 7.54
C TYR A 109 -15.31 -5.73 8.16
N PRO A 110 -15.58 -4.53 7.65
CA PRO A 110 -16.56 -3.64 8.25
C PRO A 110 -17.99 -4.15 8.03
N ARG A 111 -18.89 -3.75 8.95
CA ARG A 111 -20.34 -4.03 8.85
C ARG A 111 -21.15 -2.82 8.41
N LYS A 112 -20.62 -1.61 8.65
CA LYS A 112 -21.33 -0.35 8.41
C LYS A 112 -20.66 0.52 7.34
N LYS A 113 -19.41 0.23 6.98
CA LYS A 113 -18.65 0.98 5.98
C LYS A 113 -18.63 0.23 4.66
N GLU A 114 -18.76 0.96 3.56
CA GLU A 114 -18.57 0.38 2.23
C GLU A 114 -17.07 0.26 1.92
N GLN A 115 -16.74 -0.77 1.17
CA GLN A 115 -15.40 -1.02 0.62
C GLN A 115 -15.50 -1.37 -0.87
N PRO A 116 -14.47 -1.07 -1.68
CA PRO A 116 -14.37 -1.56 -3.05
C PRO A 116 -14.47 -3.09 -3.11
N GLN A 117 -15.16 -3.61 -4.12
CA GLN A 117 -15.35 -5.06 -4.27
C GLN A 117 -14.02 -5.81 -4.36
N THR A 118 -13.02 -5.24 -5.03
CA THR A 118 -11.66 -5.79 -5.14
C THR A 118 -11.01 -6.01 -3.78
N ILE A 119 -11.20 -5.08 -2.84
CA ILE A 119 -10.67 -5.19 -1.47
C ILE A 119 -11.46 -6.24 -0.67
N LYS A 120 -12.79 -6.27 -0.82
CA LYS A 120 -13.62 -7.33 -0.19
C LYS A 120 -13.18 -8.74 -0.64
N ASP A 121 -12.94 -8.90 -1.94
CA ASP A 121 -12.53 -10.18 -2.51
C ASP A 121 -11.12 -10.59 -2.06
N GLN A 122 -10.16 -9.65 -2.08
CA GLN A 122 -8.82 -9.83 -1.53
C GLN A 122 -8.87 -10.28 -0.07
N ASN A 123 -9.59 -9.52 0.77
CA ASN A 123 -9.67 -9.80 2.21
C ASN A 123 -10.29 -11.17 2.48
N LYS A 124 -11.36 -11.53 1.75
CA LYS A 124 -12.00 -12.84 1.85
C LYS A 124 -11.03 -13.98 1.49
N GLN A 125 -10.26 -13.83 0.41
CA GLN A 125 -9.27 -14.84 0.00
C GLN A 125 -8.18 -15.00 1.06
N LEU A 126 -7.67 -13.90 1.60
CA LEU A 126 -6.64 -13.93 2.64
C LEU A 126 -7.17 -14.54 3.94
N GLN A 127 -8.40 -14.21 4.34
CA GLN A 127 -9.03 -14.82 5.52
C GLN A 127 -9.10 -16.35 5.39
N GLN A 128 -9.46 -16.86 4.21
CA GLN A 128 -9.50 -18.29 3.94
C GLN A 128 -8.09 -18.90 3.91
N MET A 129 -7.15 -18.26 3.23
CA MET A 129 -5.76 -18.72 3.11
C MET A 129 -5.09 -18.89 4.48
N PHE A 130 -5.29 -17.94 5.39
CA PHE A 130 -4.73 -17.97 6.73
C PHE A 130 -5.64 -18.63 7.78
N ALA A 131 -6.77 -19.21 7.36
CA ALA A 131 -7.76 -19.86 8.22
C ALA A 131 -8.15 -19.01 9.45
N VAL A 132 -8.31 -17.69 9.27
CA VAL A 132 -8.60 -16.75 10.35
C VAL A 132 -10.03 -16.97 10.86
N GLN A 133 -10.15 -17.35 12.14
CA GLN A 133 -11.43 -17.66 12.78
C GLN A 133 -11.92 -16.58 13.75
N GLY A 134 -11.08 -15.58 14.05
CA GLY A 134 -11.41 -14.55 15.02
C GLY A 134 -10.63 -13.26 14.81
N TYR A 135 -11.06 -12.22 15.50
CA TYR A 135 -10.46 -10.89 15.40
C TYR A 135 -10.20 -10.31 16.80
N PRO A 136 -9.09 -9.56 16.99
CA PRO A 136 -8.05 -9.29 16.00
C PRO A 136 -7.12 -10.47 15.80
N THR A 137 -6.60 -10.63 14.58
CA THR A 137 -5.51 -11.54 14.27
C THR A 137 -4.49 -10.82 13.40
N CYS A 138 -3.21 -10.93 13.74
CA CYS A 138 -2.09 -10.42 12.96
C CYS A 138 -1.25 -11.60 12.47
N HIS A 139 -1.13 -11.79 11.16
CA HIS A 139 -0.16 -12.71 10.57
C HIS A 139 1.06 -11.95 10.08
N PHE A 140 2.23 -12.50 10.31
CA PHE A 140 3.49 -12.01 9.74
C PHE A 140 3.87 -12.93 8.59
N VAL A 141 4.13 -12.38 7.42
CA VAL A 141 4.43 -13.16 6.22
C VAL A 141 5.65 -12.60 5.50
N MET A 142 6.43 -13.48 4.89
CA MET A 142 7.50 -13.10 3.97
C MET A 142 7.09 -13.57 2.57
N PRO A 143 6.76 -12.64 1.65
CA PRO A 143 6.41 -13.01 0.27
C PRO A 143 7.61 -13.62 -0.43
N THR A 144 7.44 -14.77 -1.06
CA THR A 144 8.47 -15.42 -1.89
C THR A 144 7.90 -15.78 -3.25
N PRO A 145 8.62 -15.53 -4.36
CA PRO A 145 8.19 -15.98 -5.66
C PRO A 145 8.27 -17.51 -5.72
N THR A 146 7.34 -18.11 -6.46
CA THR A 146 7.35 -19.54 -6.80
C THR A 146 7.76 -19.73 -8.25
N ASP A 147 8.24 -20.91 -8.61
CA ASP A 147 8.74 -21.23 -9.96
C ASP A 147 7.67 -21.06 -11.05
N ASP A 148 6.39 -21.15 -10.70
CA ASP A 148 5.26 -20.93 -11.60
C ASP A 148 4.78 -19.48 -11.70
N GLY A 149 5.55 -18.53 -11.14
CA GLY A 149 5.28 -17.10 -11.20
C GLY A 149 4.23 -16.60 -10.20
N ARG A 150 3.75 -17.45 -9.30
CA ARG A 150 2.88 -17.06 -8.18
C ARG A 150 3.69 -16.51 -7.02
N ILE A 151 3.01 -15.96 -6.03
CA ILE A 151 3.62 -15.48 -4.79
C ILE A 151 3.13 -16.36 -3.64
N ASN A 152 4.07 -16.97 -2.94
CA ASN A 152 3.79 -17.67 -1.71
C ASN A 152 3.85 -16.68 -0.54
N LEU A 153 2.81 -16.68 0.30
CA LEU A 153 2.71 -15.89 1.53
C LEU A 153 2.87 -16.81 2.75
N ALA A 154 4.07 -17.32 2.93
CA ALA A 154 4.34 -18.19 4.08
C ALA A 154 4.23 -17.40 5.38
N SER A 155 3.39 -17.86 6.33
CA SER A 155 3.31 -17.28 7.66
C SER A 155 4.55 -17.62 8.46
N ILE A 156 5.22 -16.59 9.00
CA ILE A 156 6.38 -16.73 9.89
C ILE A 156 5.99 -16.56 11.36
N GLY A 157 4.75 -16.18 11.64
CA GLY A 157 4.19 -16.09 12.99
C GLY A 157 2.83 -15.40 12.99
N GLN A 158 2.13 -15.53 14.12
CA GLN A 158 0.86 -14.84 14.33
C GLN A 158 0.71 -14.39 15.79
N ASN A 159 -0.03 -13.30 15.98
CA ASN A 159 -0.42 -12.81 17.29
C ASN A 159 -1.79 -12.15 17.23
N GLY A 160 -2.47 -12.05 18.36
CA GLY A 160 -3.71 -11.32 18.51
C GLY A 160 -3.58 -10.16 19.50
N TYR A 161 -4.67 -9.84 20.20
CA TYR A 161 -4.61 -8.94 21.34
C TYR A 161 -3.91 -9.66 22.52
N MET A 162 -3.02 -8.92 23.18
CA MET A 162 -2.47 -9.28 24.47
C MET A 162 -2.34 -8.03 25.35
N ALA A 163 -2.50 -8.21 26.65
CA ALA A 163 -2.30 -7.13 27.61
C ALA A 163 -0.81 -6.80 27.77
N GLY A 164 -0.49 -5.59 28.22
CA GLY A 164 0.88 -5.15 28.50
C GLY A 164 1.37 -4.03 27.57
N GLY A 165 0.50 -3.54 26.68
CA GLY A 165 0.80 -2.38 25.80
C GLY A 165 1.79 -2.69 24.70
N PRO A 166 2.36 -1.64 24.07
CA PRO A 166 3.18 -1.78 22.88
C PRO A 166 4.46 -2.56 23.12
N ASP A 167 5.14 -2.36 24.25
CA ASP A 167 6.44 -3.02 24.52
C ASP A 167 6.29 -4.54 24.63
N ALA A 168 5.28 -5.01 25.37
CA ALA A 168 5.01 -6.44 25.52
C ALA A 168 4.59 -7.07 24.19
N TRP A 169 3.73 -6.37 23.43
CA TRP A 169 3.25 -6.84 22.13
C TRP A 169 4.40 -6.92 21.12
N ILE A 170 5.23 -5.88 21.03
CA ILE A 170 6.41 -5.81 20.15
C ILE A 170 7.43 -6.90 20.50
N ALA A 171 7.74 -7.07 21.80
CA ALA A 171 8.66 -8.12 22.25
C ALA A 171 8.21 -9.50 21.74
N LYS A 172 6.89 -9.78 21.86
CA LYS A 172 6.32 -11.06 21.42
C LYS A 172 6.42 -11.26 19.91
N VAL A 173 6.08 -10.27 19.11
CA VAL A 173 6.08 -10.43 17.65
C VAL A 173 7.48 -10.37 17.03
N THR A 174 8.42 -9.73 17.68
CA THR A 174 9.82 -9.70 17.24
C THR A 174 10.45 -11.09 17.22
N GLU A 175 9.95 -12.04 18.02
CA GLU A 175 10.38 -13.44 17.99
C GLU A 175 10.14 -14.11 16.62
N PHE A 176 9.17 -13.63 15.85
CA PHE A 176 8.80 -14.19 14.53
C PHE A 176 9.63 -13.62 13.39
N LEU A 177 10.22 -12.44 13.60
CA LEU A 177 10.87 -11.71 12.50
C LEU A 177 12.24 -12.30 12.18
N PRO A 178 12.66 -12.23 10.90
CA PRO A 178 14.01 -12.60 10.51
C PRO A 178 15.04 -11.80 11.32
N LYS A 179 16.05 -12.47 11.84
CA LYS A 179 17.19 -11.79 12.48
C LYS A 179 17.95 -11.00 11.43
N LYS A 180 18.20 -9.73 11.72
CA LYS A 180 19.01 -8.85 10.86
C LYS A 180 20.48 -9.23 10.96
#